data_c542009cb35abf2067a927e50aa4f463
#
_entry.id   c542009cb35abf2067a927e50aa4f463
#
_cell.length_a   1.000
_cell.length_b   1.000
_cell.length_c   1.000
_cell.angle_alpha   90.00
_cell.angle_beta   90.00
_cell.angle_gamma   90.00
#
_symmetry.space_group_name_H-M   'P 1'
#
loop_
_entity.id
_entity.type
_entity.pdbx_description
1 polymer ?
#
loop_
_entity_poly.entity_id
_entity_poly.type
_entity_poly.pdbx_seq_one_letter_code
_entity_poly.pdbx_strand_id
1 'polypeptide(L)'
;MDDVSFEVSADAYGRFMGRFSGPLAEQFVDLVGVEPGQRVLDVGCGSGALTAVLVSRVGMGRVSAVDPSESLVEVVRTAYPSMDVQRSGAESLPFPDGSFDAVLAQLVVHFMTDPVTGIAEMARTTTPGGVVAASVWDHAGHKGPLSAFWSAARSLDPSAPDESDLPGVAEGHLAELFAVAGLTDVASSSLTVTVEHPSFDDWWDPFTLGVGPAGAYVTSLDDAARDALRDRCRQTLPNAPFRTRATAWTALAHV
;
A
#
# COMPACT_ATOMS: atom_id res chain seq x y z
N MET A 1 -5.55 16.76 -9.38
CA MET A 1 -4.96 15.41 -9.56
C MET A 1 -6.11 14.56 -10.02
N ASP A 2 -6.13 14.23 -11.31
CA ASP A 2 -7.23 13.47 -11.89
C ASP A 2 -7.30 12.12 -11.19
N ASP A 3 -8.52 11.66 -10.97
CA ASP A 3 -8.89 10.44 -10.24
C ASP A 3 -8.04 9.26 -10.71
N VAL A 4 -7.05 8.84 -9.90
CA VAL A 4 -6.26 7.64 -10.19
C VAL A 4 -7.20 6.47 -10.06
N SER A 5 -7.74 6.01 -11.19
CA SER A 5 -8.71 4.93 -11.23
C SER A 5 -8.04 3.63 -10.77
N PHE A 6 -8.39 3.16 -9.59
CA PHE A 6 -8.14 1.80 -9.11
C PHE A 6 -9.20 0.80 -9.60
N GLU A 7 -9.99 1.16 -10.59
CA GLU A 7 -10.96 0.27 -11.27
C GLU A 7 -10.25 -0.71 -12.23
N VAL A 8 -9.19 -1.37 -11.75
CA VAL A 8 -8.49 -2.44 -12.45
C VAL A 8 -8.89 -3.78 -11.84
N SER A 9 -8.78 -4.85 -12.63
CA SER A 9 -9.08 -6.19 -12.10
C SER A 9 -8.15 -6.52 -10.92
N ALA A 10 -8.68 -7.19 -9.91
CA ALA A 10 -7.90 -7.65 -8.75
C ALA A 10 -6.69 -8.53 -9.15
N ASP A 11 -6.82 -9.28 -10.26
CA ASP A 11 -5.74 -10.08 -10.84
C ASP A 11 -4.59 -9.19 -11.34
N ALA A 12 -4.90 -8.10 -12.05
CA ALA A 12 -3.88 -7.15 -12.53
C ALA A 12 -3.16 -6.48 -11.35
N TYR A 13 -3.91 -6.06 -10.32
CA TYR A 13 -3.31 -5.50 -9.10
C TYR A 13 -2.45 -6.53 -8.36
N GLY A 14 -2.94 -7.76 -8.20
CA GLY A 14 -2.20 -8.86 -7.57
C GLY A 14 -0.88 -9.19 -8.29
N ARG A 15 -0.89 -9.22 -9.62
CA ARG A 15 0.30 -9.45 -10.45
C ARG A 15 1.30 -8.29 -10.39
N PHE A 16 0.85 -7.08 -10.20
CA PHE A 16 1.69 -5.87 -10.12
C PHE A 16 2.22 -5.65 -8.71
N MET A 17 1.36 -5.26 -7.78
CA MET A 17 1.76 -4.87 -6.42
C MET A 17 1.66 -6.00 -5.41
N GLY A 18 0.79 -7.01 -5.64
CA GLY A 18 0.55 -8.09 -4.69
C GLY A 18 1.80 -8.90 -4.34
N ARG A 19 2.75 -9.03 -5.28
CA ARG A 19 4.04 -9.71 -5.05
C ARG A 19 4.96 -8.99 -4.05
N PHE A 20 4.73 -7.69 -3.81
CA PHE A 20 5.41 -6.90 -2.79
C PHE A 20 4.56 -6.74 -1.54
N SER A 21 3.26 -6.44 -1.70
CA SER A 21 2.35 -6.13 -0.59
C SER A 21 2.05 -7.35 0.30
N GLY A 22 2.00 -8.56 -0.27
CA GLY A 22 1.81 -9.78 0.52
C GLY A 22 2.94 -10.03 1.53
N PRO A 23 4.21 -10.17 1.09
CA PRO A 23 5.34 -10.30 2.00
C PRO A 23 5.52 -9.11 2.96
N LEU A 24 5.13 -7.89 2.54
CA LEU A 24 5.13 -6.72 3.44
C LEU A 24 4.08 -6.89 4.55
N ALA A 25 2.88 -7.36 4.21
CA ALA A 25 1.79 -7.55 5.17
C ALA A 25 2.19 -8.50 6.30
N GLU A 26 2.90 -9.58 5.99
CA GLU A 26 3.41 -10.51 7.00
C GLU A 26 4.36 -9.83 7.99
N GLN A 27 5.36 -9.10 7.46
CA GLN A 27 6.30 -8.35 8.30
C GLN A 27 5.62 -7.23 9.08
N PHE A 28 4.63 -6.57 8.48
CA PHE A 28 3.91 -5.46 9.10
C PHE A 28 3.02 -5.95 10.25
N VAL A 29 2.26 -7.03 10.07
CA VAL A 29 1.44 -7.65 11.13
C VAL A 29 2.31 -8.15 12.29
N ASP A 30 3.49 -8.71 12.00
CA ASP A 30 4.46 -9.13 13.02
C ASP A 30 5.03 -7.93 13.80
N LEU A 31 5.38 -6.83 13.09
CA LEU A 31 5.88 -5.60 13.71
C LEU A 31 4.83 -4.97 14.65
N VAL A 32 3.57 -4.94 14.23
CA VAL A 32 2.45 -4.40 15.03
C VAL A 32 2.15 -5.29 16.24
N GLY A 33 2.50 -6.57 16.19
CA GLY A 33 2.23 -7.52 17.27
C GLY A 33 0.76 -7.92 17.37
N VAL A 34 0.08 -8.06 16.22
CA VAL A 34 -1.33 -8.52 16.20
C VAL A 34 -1.43 -9.95 16.73
N GLU A 35 -2.26 -10.17 17.76
CA GLU A 35 -2.41 -11.44 18.45
C GLU A 35 -3.80 -12.08 18.24
N PRO A 36 -3.92 -13.41 18.32
CA PRO A 36 -5.20 -14.10 18.28
C PRO A 36 -6.19 -13.55 19.32
N GLY A 37 -7.45 -13.36 18.90
CA GLY A 37 -8.51 -12.83 19.75
C GLY A 37 -8.76 -11.33 19.64
N GLN A 38 -7.81 -10.57 19.10
CA GLN A 38 -7.99 -9.14 18.82
C GLN A 38 -9.01 -8.91 17.70
N ARG A 39 -9.73 -7.79 17.78
CA ARG A 39 -10.55 -7.23 16.69
C ARG A 39 -9.69 -6.26 15.90
N VAL A 40 -9.60 -6.46 14.62
CA VAL A 40 -8.67 -5.70 13.76
C VAL A 40 -9.42 -5.07 12.58
N LEU A 41 -9.07 -3.83 12.25
CA LEU A 41 -9.55 -3.13 11.06
C LEU A 41 -8.41 -2.97 10.04
N ASP A 42 -8.69 -3.37 8.80
CA ASP A 42 -7.85 -3.11 7.62
C ASP A 42 -8.41 -1.89 6.88
N VAL A 43 -7.69 -0.76 6.92
CA VAL A 43 -8.08 0.50 6.29
C VAL A 43 -7.41 0.62 4.92
N GLY A 44 -8.22 0.70 3.86
CA GLY A 44 -7.75 0.64 2.47
C GLY A 44 -7.32 -0.76 2.08
N CYS A 45 -8.21 -1.73 2.28
CA CYS A 45 -7.89 -3.16 2.13
C CYS A 45 -7.47 -3.56 0.71
N GLY A 46 -7.80 -2.75 -0.30
CA GLY A 46 -7.48 -3.06 -1.69
C GLY A 46 -8.01 -4.44 -2.10
N SER A 47 -7.17 -5.23 -2.74
CA SER A 47 -7.48 -6.63 -3.10
C SER A 47 -7.31 -7.64 -1.95
N GLY A 48 -7.05 -7.18 -0.71
CA GLY A 48 -7.04 -8.02 0.47
C GLY A 48 -5.67 -8.59 0.87
N ALA A 49 -4.56 -7.97 0.48
CA ALA A 49 -3.23 -8.48 0.81
C ALA A 49 -2.97 -8.47 2.34
N LEU A 50 -3.25 -7.35 3.03
CA LEU A 50 -3.17 -7.27 4.49
C LEU A 50 -4.31 -8.07 5.13
N THR A 51 -5.54 -7.95 4.61
CA THR A 51 -6.72 -8.70 5.08
C THR A 51 -6.43 -10.20 5.20
N ALA A 52 -5.79 -10.81 4.19
CA ALA A 52 -5.48 -12.25 4.19
C ALA A 52 -4.59 -12.66 5.36
N VAL A 53 -3.56 -11.86 5.66
CA VAL A 53 -2.66 -12.10 6.78
C VAL A 53 -3.39 -11.92 8.12
N LEU A 54 -4.22 -10.87 8.25
CA LEU A 54 -5.02 -10.62 9.45
C LEU A 54 -6.01 -11.75 9.70
N VAL A 55 -6.74 -12.22 8.68
CA VAL A 55 -7.65 -13.37 8.78
C VAL A 55 -6.91 -14.63 9.23
N SER A 56 -5.72 -14.87 8.70
CA SER A 56 -4.88 -16.00 9.14
C SER A 56 -4.45 -15.87 10.60
N ARG A 57 -4.20 -14.66 11.09
CA ARG A 57 -3.70 -14.38 12.44
C ARG A 57 -4.79 -14.43 13.50
N VAL A 58 -5.93 -13.77 13.27
CA VAL A 58 -6.99 -13.59 14.29
C VAL A 58 -8.30 -14.31 13.97
N GLY A 59 -8.45 -14.85 12.77
CA GLY A 59 -9.68 -15.46 12.26
C GLY A 59 -10.62 -14.45 11.62
N MET A 60 -11.36 -14.90 10.59
CA MET A 60 -12.24 -14.05 9.75
C MET A 60 -13.25 -13.22 10.56
N GLY A 61 -13.86 -13.79 11.61
CA GLY A 61 -14.86 -13.11 12.45
C GLY A 61 -14.28 -12.01 13.36
N ARG A 62 -13.00 -11.73 13.29
CA ARG A 62 -12.30 -10.70 14.07
C ARG A 62 -11.71 -9.60 13.19
N VAL A 63 -11.82 -9.72 11.88
CA VAL A 63 -11.33 -8.71 10.91
C VAL A 63 -12.52 -7.99 10.33
N SER A 64 -12.41 -6.65 10.26
CA SER A 64 -13.23 -5.79 9.41
C SER A 64 -12.34 -5.09 8.42
N ALA A 65 -12.88 -4.65 7.27
CA ALA A 65 -12.11 -3.99 6.25
C ALA A 65 -12.90 -2.85 5.60
N VAL A 66 -12.20 -1.81 5.14
CA VAL A 66 -12.78 -0.72 4.36
C VAL A 66 -11.90 -0.38 3.17
N ASP A 67 -12.53 0.03 2.06
CA ASP A 67 -11.87 0.60 0.88
C ASP A 67 -12.83 1.58 0.16
N PRO A 68 -12.38 2.69 -0.42
CA PRO A 68 -13.25 3.58 -1.19
C PRO A 68 -13.72 2.99 -2.53
N SER A 69 -13.00 2.02 -3.09
CA SER A 69 -13.32 1.35 -4.35
C SER A 69 -14.30 0.20 -4.14
N GLU A 70 -15.53 0.32 -4.69
CA GLU A 70 -16.52 -0.77 -4.62
C GLU A 70 -16.02 -2.06 -5.28
N SER A 71 -15.29 -1.95 -6.39
CA SER A 71 -14.75 -3.13 -7.08
C SER A 71 -13.78 -3.92 -6.21
N LEU A 72 -12.93 -3.25 -5.40
CA LEU A 72 -12.01 -3.89 -4.47
C LEU A 72 -12.74 -4.46 -3.25
N VAL A 73 -13.72 -3.73 -2.72
CA VAL A 73 -14.60 -4.22 -1.65
C VAL A 73 -15.28 -5.52 -2.03
N GLU A 74 -15.83 -5.63 -3.25
CA GLU A 74 -16.49 -6.85 -3.74
C GLU A 74 -15.52 -8.04 -3.88
N VAL A 75 -14.25 -7.78 -4.21
CA VAL A 75 -13.21 -8.84 -4.23
C VAL A 75 -13.03 -9.42 -2.84
N VAL A 76 -12.89 -8.56 -1.82
CA VAL A 76 -12.68 -8.99 -0.43
C VAL A 76 -13.95 -9.64 0.14
N ARG A 77 -15.16 -9.10 -0.15
CA ARG A 77 -16.45 -9.74 0.22
C ARG A 77 -16.60 -11.13 -0.36
N THR A 78 -16.19 -11.31 -1.62
CA THR A 78 -16.25 -12.61 -2.29
C THR A 78 -15.28 -13.62 -1.66
N ALA A 79 -14.08 -13.19 -1.31
CA ALA A 79 -13.08 -14.03 -0.67
C ALA A 79 -13.44 -14.37 0.80
N TYR A 80 -14.12 -13.44 1.49
CA TYR A 80 -14.46 -13.55 2.92
C TYR A 80 -15.94 -13.20 3.19
N PRO A 81 -16.91 -14.07 2.82
CA PRO A 81 -18.34 -13.73 2.80
C PRO A 81 -18.97 -13.39 4.15
N SER A 82 -18.35 -13.76 5.27
CA SER A 82 -18.85 -13.48 6.62
C SER A 82 -18.10 -12.34 7.33
N MET A 83 -17.15 -11.70 6.65
CA MET A 83 -16.41 -10.56 7.18
C MET A 83 -17.19 -9.26 6.95
N ASP A 84 -17.08 -8.31 7.89
CA ASP A 84 -17.64 -6.97 7.72
C ASP A 84 -16.71 -6.15 6.82
N VAL A 85 -17.09 -6.01 5.55
CA VAL A 85 -16.34 -5.24 4.54
C VAL A 85 -17.23 -4.12 4.03
N GLN A 86 -16.82 -2.87 4.23
CA GLN A 86 -17.62 -1.70 3.89
C GLN A 86 -16.89 -0.78 2.90
N ARG A 87 -17.68 -0.14 2.03
CA ARG A 87 -17.14 0.92 1.18
C ARG A 87 -17.02 2.20 1.99
N SER A 88 -15.79 2.66 2.25
CA SER A 88 -15.52 3.92 2.95
C SER A 88 -14.10 4.40 2.68
N GLY A 89 -13.90 5.73 2.66
CA GLY A 89 -12.58 6.34 2.81
C GLY A 89 -12.11 6.31 4.26
N ALA A 90 -10.81 6.48 4.44
CA ALA A 90 -10.18 6.49 5.76
C ALA A 90 -10.63 7.68 6.62
N GLU A 91 -11.00 8.79 5.98
CA GLU A 91 -11.38 10.07 6.61
C GLU A 91 -12.78 10.03 7.27
N SER A 92 -13.54 8.93 7.11
CA SER A 92 -14.86 8.77 7.72
C SER A 92 -15.16 7.29 7.90
N LEU A 93 -14.57 6.66 8.91
CA LEU A 93 -14.73 5.23 9.16
C LEU A 93 -16.12 4.92 9.73
N PRO A 94 -16.86 3.95 9.15
CA PRO A 94 -18.24 3.65 9.51
C PRO A 94 -18.34 2.78 10.78
N PHE A 95 -17.47 3.01 11.76
CA PHE A 95 -17.41 2.27 13.00
C PHE A 95 -17.48 3.21 14.21
N PRO A 96 -18.08 2.76 15.33
CA PRO A 96 -18.07 3.50 16.58
C PRO A 96 -16.65 3.68 17.14
N ASP A 97 -16.49 4.65 18.05
CA ASP A 97 -15.27 4.85 18.82
C ASP A 97 -14.88 3.58 19.58
N GLY A 98 -13.59 3.27 19.64
CA GLY A 98 -13.07 2.15 20.40
C GLY A 98 -13.59 0.78 19.97
N SER A 99 -13.78 0.56 18.68
CA SER A 99 -14.32 -0.69 18.13
C SER A 99 -13.26 -1.79 17.95
N PHE A 100 -11.98 -1.43 17.78
CA PHE A 100 -10.91 -2.35 17.39
C PHE A 100 -9.71 -2.28 18.34
N ASP A 101 -9.07 -3.41 18.54
CA ASP A 101 -7.84 -3.53 19.33
C ASP A 101 -6.60 -3.10 18.50
N ALA A 102 -6.68 -3.23 17.18
CA ALA A 102 -5.67 -2.77 16.25
C ALA A 102 -6.32 -2.23 14.96
N VAL A 103 -5.86 -1.07 14.47
CA VAL A 103 -6.29 -0.45 13.21
C VAL A 103 -5.08 -0.21 12.33
N LEU A 104 -5.03 -0.87 11.17
CA LEU A 104 -3.88 -0.90 10.29
C LEU A 104 -4.20 -0.33 8.91
N ALA A 105 -3.26 0.43 8.34
CA ALA A 105 -3.32 0.92 6.96
C ALA A 105 -2.02 0.59 6.22
N GLN A 106 -2.07 -0.37 5.30
CA GLN A 106 -0.90 -0.76 4.52
C GLN A 106 -0.93 -0.15 3.12
N LEU A 107 0.03 0.73 2.82
CA LEU A 107 0.23 1.35 1.49
C LEU A 107 -0.95 2.25 1.06
N VAL A 108 -1.58 2.94 2.01
CA VAL A 108 -2.81 3.71 1.80
C VAL A 108 -2.64 5.19 2.11
N VAL A 109 -1.89 5.55 3.17
CA VAL A 109 -1.82 6.93 3.70
C VAL A 109 -1.46 7.97 2.62
N HIS A 110 -0.59 7.61 1.69
CA HIS A 110 -0.17 8.49 0.59
C HIS A 110 -1.25 8.72 -0.48
N PHE A 111 -2.36 7.96 -0.44
CA PHE A 111 -3.51 8.14 -1.32
C PHE A 111 -4.72 8.80 -0.63
N MET A 112 -4.66 9.02 0.69
CA MET A 112 -5.72 9.72 1.42
C MET A 112 -5.80 11.18 0.96
N THR A 113 -7.00 11.70 0.84
CA THR A 113 -7.23 13.11 0.52
C THR A 113 -6.78 14.02 1.68
N ASP A 114 -7.01 13.57 2.92
CA ASP A 114 -6.54 14.19 4.15
C ASP A 114 -5.95 13.11 5.08
N PRO A 115 -4.63 12.83 4.98
CA PRO A 115 -3.98 11.81 5.78
C PRO A 115 -4.10 12.03 7.29
N VAL A 116 -4.12 13.28 7.73
CA VAL A 116 -4.24 13.63 9.17
C VAL A 116 -5.62 13.23 9.69
N THR A 117 -6.68 13.60 8.96
CA THR A 117 -8.05 13.18 9.30
C THR A 117 -8.19 11.67 9.25
N GLY A 118 -7.63 10.99 8.23
CA GLY A 118 -7.67 9.53 8.13
C GLY A 118 -7.01 8.83 9.32
N ILE A 119 -5.82 9.28 9.72
CA ILE A 119 -5.11 8.73 10.89
C ILE A 119 -5.88 9.03 12.20
N ALA A 120 -6.49 10.22 12.32
CA ALA A 120 -7.32 10.55 13.49
C ALA A 120 -8.57 9.66 13.59
N GLU A 121 -9.22 9.32 12.48
CA GLU A 121 -10.33 8.36 12.44
C GLU A 121 -9.88 6.93 12.78
N MET A 122 -8.70 6.52 12.34
CA MET A 122 -8.09 5.27 12.77
C MET A 122 -7.90 5.26 14.30
N ALA A 123 -7.38 6.35 14.88
CA ALA A 123 -7.24 6.49 16.33
C ALA A 123 -8.60 6.47 17.05
N ARG A 124 -9.60 7.20 16.55
CA ARG A 124 -10.95 7.23 17.12
C ARG A 124 -11.56 5.82 17.21
N THR A 125 -11.40 5.02 16.17
CA THR A 125 -11.97 3.66 16.13
C THR A 125 -11.17 2.62 16.91
N THR A 126 -9.97 2.98 17.39
CA THR A 126 -9.11 2.12 18.21
C THR A 126 -9.51 2.20 19.69
N THR A 127 -9.49 1.08 20.40
CA THR A 127 -9.74 1.02 21.85
C THR A 127 -8.61 1.71 22.64
N PRO A 128 -8.88 2.29 23.83
CA PRO A 128 -7.81 2.73 24.71
C PRO A 128 -6.79 1.60 24.99
N GLY A 129 -5.53 1.86 24.80
CA GLY A 129 -4.44 0.88 24.86
C GLY A 129 -4.27 0.02 23.61
N GLY A 130 -5.13 0.18 22.60
CA GLY A 130 -5.00 -0.46 21.29
C GLY A 130 -3.94 0.23 20.43
N VAL A 131 -3.71 -0.28 19.23
CA VAL A 131 -2.64 0.16 18.34
C VAL A 131 -3.17 0.69 17.01
N VAL A 132 -2.63 1.83 16.58
CA VAL A 132 -2.76 2.37 15.22
C VAL A 132 -1.44 2.22 14.51
N ALA A 133 -1.44 1.66 13.31
CA ALA A 133 -0.22 1.48 12.53
C ALA A 133 -0.46 1.74 11.04
N ALA A 134 0.55 2.30 10.38
CA ALA A 134 0.55 2.46 8.94
C ALA A 134 1.90 2.12 8.32
N SER A 135 1.87 1.75 7.03
CA SER A 135 3.07 1.60 6.21
C SER A 135 2.90 2.25 4.85
N VAL A 136 3.98 2.84 4.30
CA VAL A 136 4.05 3.43 2.96
C VAL A 136 5.40 3.14 2.33
N TRP A 137 5.45 2.96 1.00
CA TRP A 137 6.73 2.77 0.32
C TRP A 137 7.65 4.00 0.45
N ASP A 138 8.96 3.76 0.56
CA ASP A 138 10.02 4.80 0.51
C ASP A 138 10.19 5.30 -0.94
N HIS A 139 9.22 6.10 -1.42
CA HIS A 139 9.29 6.69 -2.76
C HIS A 139 10.28 7.85 -2.82
N ALA A 140 10.34 8.71 -1.78
CA ALA A 140 11.26 9.84 -1.72
C ALA A 140 12.73 9.40 -1.68
N GLY A 141 13.03 8.30 -0.98
CA GLY A 141 14.37 7.71 -0.96
C GLY A 141 14.69 6.81 -2.16
N HIS A 142 13.78 6.72 -3.14
CA HIS A 142 13.91 5.86 -4.32
C HIS A 142 14.17 4.39 -3.99
N LYS A 143 13.53 3.87 -2.92
CA LYS A 143 13.63 2.47 -2.48
C LYS A 143 12.29 1.72 -2.55
N GLY A 144 11.26 2.34 -3.11
CA GLY A 144 9.98 1.67 -3.39
C GLY A 144 10.08 0.68 -4.56
N PRO A 145 9.04 -0.14 -4.78
CA PRO A 145 9.04 -1.18 -5.82
C PRO A 145 9.14 -0.62 -7.25
N LEU A 146 8.72 0.64 -7.45
CA LEU A 146 8.68 1.32 -8.75
C LEU A 146 9.91 2.19 -9.03
N SER A 147 10.88 2.24 -8.13
CA SER A 147 12.02 3.17 -8.22
C SER A 147 12.86 3.00 -9.48
N ALA A 148 13.11 1.76 -9.91
CA ALA A 148 13.84 1.49 -11.15
C ALA A 148 13.05 1.96 -12.39
N PHE A 149 11.74 1.77 -12.39
CA PHE A 149 10.83 2.22 -13.45
C PHE A 149 10.85 3.76 -13.57
N TRP A 150 10.57 4.47 -12.47
CA TRP A 150 10.51 5.94 -12.47
C TRP A 150 11.86 6.57 -12.79
N SER A 151 12.97 5.97 -12.34
CA SER A 151 14.32 6.40 -12.70
C SER A 151 14.56 6.30 -14.22
N ALA A 152 14.13 5.20 -14.85
CA ALA A 152 14.22 5.03 -16.29
C ALA A 152 13.32 6.02 -17.03
N ALA A 153 12.07 6.18 -16.62
CA ALA A 153 11.11 7.11 -17.22
C ALA A 153 11.64 8.56 -17.19
N ARG A 154 12.08 9.05 -16.03
CA ARG A 154 12.62 10.41 -15.87
C ARG A 154 13.93 10.64 -16.59
N SER A 155 14.72 9.60 -16.88
CA SER A 155 15.92 9.72 -17.72
C SER A 155 15.59 9.99 -19.19
N LEU A 156 14.39 9.62 -19.65
CA LEU A 156 13.89 9.84 -21.02
C LEU A 156 13.02 11.10 -21.09
N ASP A 157 12.20 11.31 -20.08
CA ASP A 157 11.32 12.47 -19.93
C ASP A 157 11.44 13.02 -18.50
N PRO A 158 12.19 14.11 -18.28
CA PRO A 158 12.32 14.74 -16.95
C PRO A 158 11.00 15.23 -16.35
N SER A 159 9.94 15.36 -17.16
CA SER A 159 8.58 15.74 -16.70
C SER A 159 7.72 14.53 -16.32
N ALA A 160 8.23 13.30 -16.48
CA ALA A 160 7.48 12.11 -16.07
C ALA A 160 7.13 12.20 -14.59
N PRO A 161 5.87 11.91 -14.22
CA PRO A 161 5.43 11.94 -12.83
C PRO A 161 6.20 10.90 -12.01
N ASP A 162 6.29 11.14 -10.70
CA ASP A 162 6.69 10.13 -9.74
C ASP A 162 5.85 10.29 -8.45
N GLU A 163 6.14 9.45 -7.48
CA GLU A 163 5.40 9.41 -6.21
C GLU A 163 6.22 9.96 -5.04
N SER A 164 7.35 10.66 -5.32
CA SER A 164 8.31 11.10 -4.29
C SER A 164 7.79 12.23 -3.38
N ASP A 165 6.78 12.98 -3.84
CA ASP A 165 6.21 14.11 -3.10
C ASP A 165 4.90 13.76 -2.37
N LEU A 166 4.47 12.50 -2.41
CA LEU A 166 3.25 12.06 -1.75
C LEU A 166 3.38 12.07 -0.22
N PRO A 167 2.27 12.17 0.54
CA PRO A 167 2.30 12.16 2.00
C PRO A 167 2.90 10.86 2.57
N GLY A 168 3.77 10.97 3.57
CA GLY A 168 4.32 9.84 4.32
C GLY A 168 5.45 9.07 3.64
N VAL A 169 5.78 9.34 2.37
CA VAL A 169 6.75 8.55 1.57
C VAL A 169 8.23 8.89 1.85
N ALA A 170 8.49 9.97 2.58
CA ALA A 170 9.83 10.35 3.03
C ALA A 170 10.11 9.83 4.45
N GLU A 171 11.39 9.63 4.77
CA GLU A 171 11.83 9.22 6.11
C GLU A 171 11.29 10.18 7.18
N GLY A 172 10.63 9.64 8.20
CA GLY A 172 10.07 10.39 9.32
C GLY A 172 8.70 11.04 9.05
N HIS A 173 8.36 11.36 7.80
CA HIS A 173 7.12 12.08 7.48
C HIS A 173 5.84 11.32 7.90
N LEU A 174 5.84 9.98 7.81
CA LEU A 174 4.70 9.20 8.30
C LEU A 174 4.48 9.37 9.80
N ALA A 175 5.56 9.40 10.60
CA ALA A 175 5.47 9.64 12.04
C ALA A 175 5.04 11.08 12.36
N GLU A 176 5.45 12.06 11.57
CA GLU A 176 4.97 13.45 11.70
C GLU A 176 3.46 13.55 11.47
N LEU A 177 2.91 12.85 10.45
CA LEU A 177 1.47 12.80 10.20
C LEU A 177 0.71 12.21 11.40
N PHE A 178 1.24 11.14 12.03
CA PHE A 178 0.67 10.54 13.23
C PHE A 178 0.66 11.55 14.40
N ALA A 179 1.76 12.27 14.60
CA ALA A 179 1.86 13.29 15.66
C ALA A 179 0.87 14.46 15.42
N VAL A 180 0.73 14.92 14.17
CA VAL A 180 -0.24 15.97 13.80
C VAL A 180 -1.68 15.48 14.00
N ALA A 181 -1.96 14.20 13.79
CA ALA A 181 -3.26 13.57 14.06
C ALA A 181 -3.55 13.40 15.58
N GLY A 182 -2.63 13.78 16.46
CA GLY A 182 -2.80 13.76 17.91
C GLY A 182 -2.26 12.52 18.62
N LEU A 183 -1.59 11.61 17.91
CA LEU A 183 -0.97 10.43 18.49
C LEU A 183 0.41 10.80 19.10
N THR A 184 0.73 10.21 20.24
CA THR A 184 2.01 10.42 20.96
C THR A 184 2.85 9.15 20.96
N ASP A 185 4.13 9.28 21.31
CA ASP A 185 5.08 8.16 21.42
C ASP A 185 5.13 7.29 20.15
N VAL A 186 5.10 7.96 18.98
CA VAL A 186 5.08 7.31 17.67
C VAL A 186 6.41 6.60 17.41
N ALA A 187 6.38 5.28 17.37
CA ALA A 187 7.51 4.45 16.93
C ALA A 187 7.57 4.45 15.40
N SER A 188 8.76 4.77 14.85
CA SER A 188 9.02 4.75 13.41
C SER A 188 10.09 3.72 13.09
N SER A 189 9.88 2.96 12.01
CA SER A 189 10.86 1.98 11.51
C SER A 189 10.70 1.77 10.00
N SER A 190 11.42 0.82 9.45
CA SER A 190 11.27 0.43 8.05
C SER A 190 11.26 -1.08 7.88
N LEU A 191 10.49 -1.56 6.91
CA LEU A 191 10.42 -2.95 6.48
C LEU A 191 10.94 -3.07 5.05
N THR A 192 11.64 -4.16 4.75
CA THR A 192 12.16 -4.39 3.39
C THR A 192 11.75 -5.77 2.91
N VAL A 193 11.15 -5.80 1.73
CA VAL A 193 10.79 -7.04 1.02
C VAL A 193 11.66 -7.22 -0.21
N THR A 194 11.81 -8.47 -0.63
CA THR A 194 12.58 -8.85 -1.82
C THR A 194 11.71 -9.70 -2.72
N VAL A 195 11.64 -9.34 -4.00
CA VAL A 195 10.93 -10.09 -5.04
C VAL A 195 11.94 -10.58 -6.07
N GLU A 196 11.83 -11.85 -6.44
CA GLU A 196 12.64 -12.47 -7.49
C GLU A 196 11.91 -12.40 -8.84
N HIS A 197 12.66 -12.03 -9.88
CA HIS A 197 12.18 -11.94 -11.25
C HIS A 197 12.95 -12.93 -12.11
N PRO A 198 12.29 -14.00 -12.60
CA PRO A 198 12.94 -14.99 -13.44
C PRO A 198 13.31 -14.45 -14.83
N SER A 199 12.65 -13.40 -15.28
CA SER A 199 12.93 -12.72 -16.54
C SER A 199 12.69 -11.22 -16.44
N PHE A 200 13.21 -10.45 -17.40
CA PHE A 200 12.87 -9.02 -17.53
C PHE A 200 11.37 -8.84 -17.81
N ASP A 201 10.77 -9.69 -18.62
CA ASP A 201 9.35 -9.58 -18.98
C ASP A 201 8.45 -9.86 -17.76
N ASP A 202 8.84 -10.77 -16.85
CA ASP A 202 8.15 -10.97 -15.58
C ASP A 202 8.13 -9.69 -14.71
N TRP A 203 9.17 -8.87 -14.80
CA TRP A 203 9.22 -7.57 -14.13
C TRP A 203 8.46 -6.49 -14.89
N TRP A 204 8.56 -6.46 -16.24
CA TRP A 204 8.01 -5.40 -17.08
C TRP A 204 6.51 -5.51 -17.35
N ASP A 205 6.01 -6.72 -17.68
CA ASP A 205 4.63 -6.92 -18.15
C ASP A 205 3.56 -6.36 -17.18
N PRO A 206 3.72 -6.44 -15.83
CA PRO A 206 2.75 -5.85 -14.92
C PRO A 206 2.53 -4.34 -15.09
N PHE A 207 3.53 -3.57 -15.54
CA PHE A 207 3.39 -2.14 -15.81
C PHE A 207 2.44 -1.86 -17.00
N THR A 208 2.27 -2.81 -17.91
CA THR A 208 1.38 -2.66 -19.07
C THR A 208 -0.09 -2.93 -18.74
N LEU A 209 -0.41 -3.32 -17.50
CA LEU A 209 -1.78 -3.64 -17.07
C LEU A 209 -2.59 -2.40 -16.66
N GLY A 210 -2.03 -1.20 -16.72
CA GLY A 210 -2.73 0.06 -16.40
C GLY A 210 -2.96 0.29 -14.92
N VAL A 211 -2.29 -0.45 -14.03
CA VAL A 211 -2.47 -0.36 -12.58
C VAL A 211 -1.69 0.83 -12.01
N GLY A 212 -2.37 1.69 -11.28
CA GLY A 212 -1.78 2.82 -10.56
C GLY A 212 -1.06 3.84 -11.45
N PRO A 213 -0.31 4.79 -10.85
CA PRO A 213 0.35 5.85 -11.60
C PRO A 213 1.31 5.35 -12.68
N ALA A 214 2.11 4.32 -12.39
CA ALA A 214 3.08 3.78 -13.35
C ALA A 214 2.40 3.08 -14.54
N GLY A 215 1.33 2.33 -14.30
CA GLY A 215 0.55 1.70 -15.38
C GLY A 215 -0.20 2.73 -16.23
N ALA A 216 -0.78 3.76 -15.62
CA ALA A 216 -1.40 4.87 -16.32
C ALA A 216 -0.38 5.61 -17.20
N TYR A 217 0.84 5.84 -16.69
CA TYR A 217 1.92 6.46 -17.47
C TYR A 217 2.28 5.61 -18.69
N VAL A 218 2.51 4.30 -18.54
CA VAL A 218 2.82 3.39 -19.66
C VAL A 218 1.70 3.39 -20.71
N THR A 219 0.44 3.41 -20.27
CA THR A 219 -0.74 3.42 -21.16
C THR A 219 -0.86 4.74 -21.93
N SER A 220 -0.40 5.85 -21.38
CA SER A 220 -0.43 7.17 -22.03
C SER A 220 0.64 7.35 -23.13
N LEU A 221 1.67 6.51 -23.15
CA LEU A 221 2.76 6.56 -24.13
C LEU A 221 2.34 5.97 -25.47
N ASP A 222 2.84 6.56 -26.57
CA ASP A 222 2.79 5.89 -27.86
C ASP A 222 3.72 4.67 -27.90
N ASP A 223 3.62 3.87 -28.95
CA ASP A 223 4.38 2.61 -29.06
C ASP A 223 5.91 2.87 -29.06
N ALA A 224 6.39 3.92 -29.72
CA ALA A 224 7.81 4.23 -29.79
C ALA A 224 8.38 4.67 -28.43
N ALA A 225 7.65 5.52 -27.69
CA ALA A 225 8.04 5.95 -26.36
C ALA A 225 7.98 4.80 -25.35
N ARG A 226 6.98 3.92 -25.47
CA ARG A 226 6.86 2.72 -24.63
C ARG A 226 8.01 1.74 -24.86
N ASP A 227 8.40 1.49 -26.12
CA ASP A 227 9.53 0.64 -26.46
C ASP A 227 10.84 1.25 -25.94
N ALA A 228 11.03 2.56 -26.10
CA ALA A 228 12.20 3.27 -25.56
C ALA A 228 12.30 3.14 -24.03
N LEU A 229 11.18 3.29 -23.31
CA LEU A 229 11.12 3.11 -21.86
C LEU A 229 11.45 1.67 -21.46
N ARG A 230 10.87 0.70 -22.14
CA ARG A 230 11.14 -0.72 -21.91
C ARG A 230 12.63 -1.05 -22.09
N ASP A 231 13.23 -0.56 -23.18
CA ASP A 231 14.65 -0.77 -23.44
C ASP A 231 15.53 -0.06 -22.41
N ARG A 232 15.13 1.12 -21.96
CA ARG A 232 15.83 1.85 -20.90
C ARG A 232 15.79 1.10 -19.58
N CYS A 233 14.64 0.57 -19.18
CA CYS A 233 14.51 -0.28 -18.00
C CYS A 233 15.41 -1.53 -18.13
N ARG A 234 15.40 -2.20 -19.28
CA ARG A 234 16.24 -3.37 -19.54
C ARG A 234 17.75 -3.09 -19.41
N GLN A 235 18.19 -1.89 -19.81
CA GLN A 235 19.60 -1.48 -19.70
C GLN A 235 20.03 -1.17 -18.27
N THR A 236 19.11 -0.76 -17.40
CA THR A 236 19.40 -0.35 -16.01
C THR A 236 19.26 -1.49 -15.00
N LEU A 237 18.49 -2.51 -15.34
CA LEU A 237 18.29 -3.67 -14.47
C LEU A 237 19.38 -4.74 -14.69
N PRO A 238 19.67 -5.57 -13.68
CA PRO A 238 20.58 -6.70 -13.84
C PRO A 238 20.05 -7.72 -14.85
N ASN A 239 20.96 -8.58 -15.36
CA ASN A 239 20.54 -9.73 -16.15
C ASN A 239 19.68 -10.69 -15.31
N ALA A 240 18.66 -11.28 -15.97
CA ALA A 240 17.79 -12.26 -15.31
C ALA A 240 18.52 -13.61 -15.05
N PRO A 241 18.18 -14.33 -13.98
CA PRO A 241 17.21 -13.92 -12.94
C PRO A 241 17.81 -12.84 -12.03
N PHE A 242 16.96 -11.92 -11.56
CA PHE A 242 17.40 -10.86 -10.66
C PHE A 242 16.39 -10.62 -9.53
N ARG A 243 16.81 -9.87 -8.51
CA ARG A 243 15.98 -9.51 -7.38
C ARG A 243 15.80 -8.01 -7.28
N THR A 244 14.58 -7.58 -7.01
CA THR A 244 14.28 -6.20 -6.59
C THR A 244 13.99 -6.16 -5.10
N ARG A 245 14.41 -5.08 -4.46
CA ARG A 245 14.10 -4.80 -3.05
C ARG A 245 13.19 -3.59 -3.00
N ALA A 246 12.21 -3.65 -2.10
CA ALA A 246 11.35 -2.52 -1.80
C ALA A 246 11.31 -2.29 -0.30
N THR A 247 11.50 -1.04 0.12
CA THR A 247 11.48 -0.60 1.52
C THR A 247 10.22 0.23 1.75
N ALA A 248 9.54 -0.03 2.86
CA ALA A 248 8.42 0.76 3.34
C ALA A 248 8.77 1.39 4.69
N TRP A 249 8.43 2.65 4.89
CA TRP A 249 8.39 3.31 6.19
C TRP A 249 7.18 2.83 6.97
N THR A 250 7.34 2.72 8.27
CA THR A 250 6.25 2.35 9.19
C THR A 250 6.15 3.36 10.32
N ALA A 251 4.92 3.61 10.77
CA ALA A 251 4.63 4.33 12.00
C ALA A 251 3.60 3.54 12.82
N LEU A 252 3.79 3.51 14.13
CA LEU A 252 2.96 2.81 15.09
C LEU A 252 2.83 3.66 16.35
N ALA A 253 1.61 3.76 16.88
CA ALA A 253 1.34 4.42 18.16
C ALA A 253 0.23 3.68 18.91
N HIS A 254 0.24 3.77 20.24
CA HIS A 254 -0.87 3.32 21.10
C HIS A 254 -1.80 4.50 21.40
N VAL A 255 -3.12 4.19 21.49
CA VAL A 255 -4.18 5.16 21.79
C VAL A 255 -4.47 5.21 23.28
#